data_d03c3fafcccc638107cd83c45bc8e272
#
_entry.id   d03c3fafcccc638107cd83c45bc8e272
#
_cell.length_a   1.000
_cell.length_b   1.000
_cell.length_c   1.000
_cell.angle_alpha   90.00
_cell.angle_beta   90.00
_cell.angle_gamma   90.00
#
_symmetry.space_group_name_H-M   'P 1'
#
loop_
_entity.id
_entity.type
_entity.pdbx_description
1 polymer ?
#
loop_
_entity_poly.entity_id
_entity_poly.type
_entity_poly.pdbx_seq_one_letter_code
_entity_poly.pdbx_strand_id
1 'polypeptide(L)'
;MKKGGKSRFLPALLLTATVIMAALVWKHTGAPSHVVGEPLVIAYGDDIAGIILQKALKDLPAERADIGMNAINMGDCCGSNAQFALSTGQVDVAVLCPDAMQDLAETGKQYTVLGELVYDGNVLVTRPDSPDTLAVIGYMNGRDEQRDLLEEVYGQGVDLQPMFASALPYALENKAVDAIMLDASLALKLNYPTKSISSGEVTSVVIVQDDLLSDPRLEELVAACNETVRQLSDEAVLIDMLCEYLETDNQKEVADFWKSVTVQFGSL
;
A
#
# COMPACT_ATOMS: atom_id res chain seq x y z
N MET A 1 -3.86 21.61 76.74
CA MET A 1 -3.01 21.48 75.55
C MET A 1 -3.76 20.64 74.46
N LYS A 2 -4.32 21.26 73.47
CA LYS A 2 -5.00 20.56 72.37
C LYS A 2 -4.02 20.42 71.22
N LYS A 3 -3.67 19.17 70.81
CA LYS A 3 -2.85 18.86 69.69
C LYS A 3 -3.73 18.94 68.42
N GLY A 4 -3.38 19.84 67.48
CA GLY A 4 -4.02 19.98 66.18
C GLY A 4 -3.71 18.82 65.27
N GLY A 5 -4.72 18.07 64.85
CA GLY A 5 -4.62 17.04 63.84
C GLY A 5 -4.45 17.71 62.45
N LYS A 6 -3.24 17.62 61.90
CA LYS A 6 -2.99 18.03 60.50
C LYS A 6 -3.72 17.07 59.55
N SER A 7 -4.68 17.58 58.83
CA SER A 7 -5.44 16.87 57.77
C SER A 7 -4.49 16.30 56.73
N ARG A 8 -4.35 14.95 56.70
CA ARG A 8 -3.59 14.19 55.69
C ARG A 8 -4.38 13.94 54.41
N PHE A 9 -5.61 14.52 54.30
CA PHE A 9 -6.51 14.28 53.17
C PHE A 9 -6.33 15.24 51.98
N LEU A 10 -5.66 16.39 52.17
CA LEU A 10 -5.48 17.38 51.12
C LEU A 10 -4.63 16.93 49.92
N PRO A 11 -3.49 16.21 50.12
CA PRO A 11 -2.67 15.79 48.97
C PRO A 11 -3.32 14.66 48.16
N ALA A 12 -4.14 13.80 48.76
CA ALA A 12 -4.83 12.72 48.03
C ALA A 12 -5.94 13.27 47.10
N LEU A 13 -6.65 14.32 47.54
CA LEU A 13 -7.71 14.95 46.73
C LEU A 13 -7.15 15.73 45.53
N LEU A 14 -5.97 16.33 45.67
CA LEU A 14 -5.27 17.01 44.58
C LEU A 14 -4.77 16.02 43.52
N LEU A 15 -4.28 14.84 43.94
CA LEU A 15 -3.79 13.82 42.99
C LEU A 15 -4.93 13.20 42.18
N THR A 16 -6.09 12.96 42.80
CA THR A 16 -7.27 12.44 42.06
C THR A 16 -7.86 13.45 41.09
N ALA A 17 -7.87 14.74 41.45
CA ALA A 17 -8.34 15.81 40.56
C ALA A 17 -7.43 15.97 39.35
N THR A 18 -6.11 15.86 39.48
CA THR A 18 -5.16 15.93 38.36
C THR A 18 -5.27 14.72 37.41
N VAL A 19 -5.48 13.51 37.93
CA VAL A 19 -5.68 12.31 37.10
C VAL A 19 -6.99 12.39 36.34
N ILE A 20 -8.08 12.86 36.96
CA ILE A 20 -9.38 13.06 36.29
C ILE A 20 -9.30 14.14 35.22
N MET A 21 -8.61 15.27 35.49
CA MET A 21 -8.39 16.31 34.49
C MET A 21 -7.52 15.82 33.33
N ALA A 22 -6.47 15.06 33.61
CA ALA A 22 -5.64 14.47 32.55
C ALA A 22 -6.44 13.47 31.68
N ALA A 23 -7.30 12.63 32.31
CA ALA A 23 -8.17 11.71 31.61
C ALA A 23 -9.27 12.41 30.80
N LEU A 24 -9.81 13.54 31.28
CA LEU A 24 -10.78 14.36 30.56
C LEU A 24 -10.12 15.13 29.40
N VAL A 25 -8.92 15.65 29.59
CA VAL A 25 -8.14 16.28 28.53
C VAL A 25 -7.80 15.24 27.46
N TRP A 26 -7.39 14.02 27.84
CA TRP A 26 -7.10 12.95 26.87
C TRP A 26 -8.35 12.48 26.12
N LYS A 27 -9.52 12.49 26.76
CA LYS A 27 -10.79 12.12 26.12
C LYS A 27 -11.35 13.22 25.19
N HIS A 28 -10.89 14.46 25.37
CA HIS A 28 -11.24 15.62 24.53
C HIS A 28 -10.14 16.02 23.52
N THR A 29 -8.91 15.57 23.71
CA THR A 29 -7.91 15.54 22.64
C THR A 29 -8.11 14.25 21.85
N GLY A 30 -9.25 14.13 21.18
CA GLY A 30 -9.42 13.20 20.09
C GLY A 30 -8.21 13.32 19.13
N ALA A 31 -7.92 12.26 18.40
CA ALA A 31 -6.91 12.26 17.33
C ALA A 31 -6.91 13.62 16.63
N PRO A 32 -5.75 14.15 16.20
CA PRO A 32 -5.67 15.47 15.62
C PRO A 32 -6.72 15.56 14.51
N SER A 33 -7.77 16.35 14.76
CA SER A 33 -8.72 16.70 13.71
C SER A 33 -7.90 17.43 12.65
N HIS A 34 -7.95 16.92 11.43
CA HIS A 34 -7.29 17.53 10.27
C HIS A 34 -7.56 19.04 10.29
N VAL A 35 -6.53 19.84 10.38
CA VAL A 35 -6.67 21.29 10.42
C VAL A 35 -7.02 21.72 8.99
N VAL A 36 -8.16 22.36 8.81
CA VAL A 36 -8.56 22.92 7.51
C VAL A 36 -7.43 23.83 7.03
N GLY A 37 -6.74 23.45 5.95
CA GLY A 37 -5.58 24.17 5.40
C GLY A 37 -4.28 23.35 5.41
N GLU A 38 -4.21 22.21 6.09
CA GLU A 38 -3.09 21.28 5.95
C GLU A 38 -3.24 20.41 4.67
N PRO A 39 -2.13 20.04 4.00
CA PRO A 39 -2.21 19.21 2.82
C PRO A 39 -2.76 17.80 3.19
N LEU A 40 -3.59 17.22 2.31
CA LEU A 40 -3.98 15.82 2.38
C LEU A 40 -2.75 14.97 2.05
N VAL A 41 -2.29 14.16 2.99
CA VAL A 41 -1.09 13.35 2.83
C VAL A 41 -1.46 11.98 2.30
N ILE A 42 -0.92 11.63 1.12
CA ILE A 42 -1.24 10.41 0.39
C ILE A 42 0.00 9.53 0.31
N ALA A 43 -0.05 8.32 0.87
CA ALA A 43 1.04 7.35 0.80
C ALA A 43 0.82 6.31 -0.30
N TYR A 44 1.89 5.97 -1.02
CA TYR A 44 1.89 4.93 -2.05
C TYR A 44 3.25 4.21 -2.09
N GLY A 45 3.28 3.02 -2.68
CA GLY A 45 4.49 2.24 -2.89
C GLY A 45 5.04 2.33 -4.32
N ASP A 46 6.10 1.54 -4.58
CA ASP A 46 6.70 1.36 -5.92
C ASP A 46 6.00 0.26 -6.73
N ASP A 47 4.74 -0.03 -6.42
CA ASP A 47 3.90 -1.00 -7.11
C ASP A 47 3.09 -0.36 -8.24
N ILE A 48 2.38 -1.21 -9.00
CA ILE A 48 1.57 -0.74 -10.13
C ILE A 48 0.47 0.25 -9.69
N ALA A 49 -0.10 0.06 -8.49
CA ALA A 49 -1.10 0.98 -7.95
C ALA A 49 -0.51 2.35 -7.59
N GLY A 50 0.71 2.36 -7.04
CA GLY A 50 1.46 3.59 -6.79
C GLY A 50 1.78 4.36 -8.07
N ILE A 51 2.10 3.66 -9.17
CA ILE A 51 2.34 4.27 -10.49
C ILE A 51 1.05 4.93 -11.02
N ILE A 52 -0.10 4.26 -10.86
CA ILE A 52 -1.41 4.83 -11.24
C ILE A 52 -1.68 6.11 -10.44
N LEU A 53 -1.46 6.07 -9.13
CA LEU A 53 -1.68 7.23 -8.26
C LEU A 53 -0.76 8.41 -8.63
N GLN A 54 0.52 8.15 -8.89
CA GLN A 54 1.47 9.18 -9.32
C GLN A 54 1.00 9.84 -10.63
N LYS A 55 0.57 9.04 -11.60
CA LYS A 55 0.05 9.58 -12.86
C LYS A 55 -1.22 10.40 -12.62
N ALA A 56 -2.16 9.90 -11.83
CA ALA A 56 -3.39 10.62 -11.50
C ALA A 56 -3.11 12.00 -10.89
N LEU A 57 -2.17 12.07 -9.94
CA LEU A 57 -1.79 13.33 -9.29
C LEU A 57 -1.02 14.27 -10.25
N LYS A 58 -0.17 13.72 -11.13
CA LYS A 58 0.56 14.50 -12.13
C LYS A 58 -0.37 15.11 -13.18
N ASP A 59 -1.42 14.41 -13.55
CA ASP A 59 -2.38 14.84 -14.57
C ASP A 59 -3.47 15.77 -14.03
N LEU A 60 -3.47 16.05 -12.72
CA LEU A 60 -4.36 17.07 -12.15
C LEU A 60 -4.10 18.43 -12.82
N PRO A 61 -5.15 19.18 -13.21
CA PRO A 61 -4.99 20.50 -13.78
C PRO A 61 -4.17 21.42 -12.85
N ALA A 62 -3.28 22.24 -13.43
CA ALA A 62 -2.41 23.14 -12.65
C ALA A 62 -3.20 24.06 -11.69
N GLU A 63 -4.43 24.43 -12.06
CA GLU A 63 -5.38 25.20 -11.23
C GLU A 63 -5.85 24.41 -9.99
N ARG A 64 -5.68 23.10 -10.00
CA ARG A 64 -6.03 22.16 -8.93
C ARG A 64 -4.80 21.53 -8.26
N ALA A 65 -3.61 21.71 -8.81
CA ALA A 65 -2.36 21.24 -8.17
C ALA A 65 -2.11 21.91 -6.80
N ASP A 66 -2.72 23.09 -6.57
CA ASP A 66 -2.66 23.82 -5.30
C ASP A 66 -3.75 23.37 -4.27
N ILE A 67 -4.51 22.29 -4.54
CA ILE A 67 -5.58 21.83 -3.62
C ILE A 67 -5.03 21.28 -2.29
N GLY A 68 -3.72 21.34 -2.08
CA GLY A 68 -3.13 20.88 -0.83
C GLY A 68 -3.13 19.37 -0.70
N MET A 69 -2.75 18.65 -1.74
CA MET A 69 -2.40 17.22 -1.68
C MET A 69 -0.89 17.06 -1.67
N ASN A 70 -0.39 16.19 -0.83
CA ASN A 70 1.02 15.83 -0.72
C ASN A 70 1.20 14.32 -0.84
N ALA A 71 1.80 13.87 -1.92
CA ALA A 71 2.04 12.45 -2.16
C ALA A 71 3.43 12.05 -1.67
N ILE A 72 3.48 10.96 -0.90
CA ILE A 72 4.70 10.42 -0.29
C ILE A 72 4.91 9.00 -0.79
N ASN A 73 6.02 8.78 -1.49
CA ASN A 73 6.46 7.43 -1.83
C ASN A 73 7.09 6.78 -0.59
N MET A 74 6.54 5.64 -0.17
CA MET A 74 6.99 4.88 0.99
C MET A 74 7.99 3.77 0.61
N GLY A 75 8.39 3.71 -0.66
CA GLY A 75 9.33 2.71 -1.17
C GLY A 75 8.69 1.33 -1.28
N ASP A 76 9.36 0.31 -0.76
CA ASP A 76 8.84 -1.06 -0.76
C ASP A 76 7.37 -1.08 -0.34
N CYS A 77 6.54 -1.52 -1.24
CA CYS A 77 5.08 -1.51 -1.12
C CYS A 77 4.53 -2.47 -0.05
N CYS A 78 5.39 -2.98 0.80
CA CYS A 78 4.94 -3.65 2.00
C CYS A 78 4.15 -2.63 2.81
N GLY A 79 2.84 -2.78 2.83
CA GLY A 79 1.91 -1.91 3.53
C GLY A 79 2.28 -1.55 4.96
N SER A 80 3.28 -2.23 5.55
CA SER A 80 3.76 -1.97 6.90
C SER A 80 4.22 -0.52 7.13
N ASN A 81 4.89 0.13 6.17
CA ASN A 81 5.29 1.52 6.33
C ASN A 81 4.09 2.47 6.21
N ALA A 82 3.25 2.28 5.20
CA ALA A 82 2.03 3.05 5.02
C ALA A 82 1.04 2.80 6.17
N GLN A 83 0.88 1.55 6.61
CA GLN A 83 0.09 1.15 7.75
C GLN A 83 0.56 1.84 9.04
N PHE A 84 1.87 1.85 9.33
CA PHE A 84 2.42 2.56 10.47
C PHE A 84 2.13 4.07 10.37
N ALA A 85 2.37 4.68 9.23
CA ALA A 85 2.13 6.10 9.00
C ALA A 85 0.64 6.47 9.15
N LEU A 86 -0.28 5.62 8.65
CA LEU A 86 -1.71 5.75 8.89
C LEU A 86 -2.05 5.63 10.38
N SER A 87 -1.55 4.59 11.05
CA SER A 87 -1.85 4.33 12.47
C SER A 87 -1.39 5.49 13.38
N THR A 88 -0.35 6.21 13.00
CA THR A 88 0.17 7.38 13.72
C THR A 88 -0.47 8.70 13.31
N GLY A 89 -1.31 8.71 12.24
CA GLY A 89 -1.95 9.91 11.70
C GLY A 89 -1.00 10.80 10.89
N GLN A 90 0.09 10.24 10.36
CA GLN A 90 1.03 10.93 9.47
C GLN A 90 0.57 10.91 8.01
N VAL A 91 -0.36 10.02 7.68
CA VAL A 91 -0.92 9.81 6.34
C VAL A 91 -2.44 9.75 6.44
N ASP A 92 -3.10 10.35 5.51
CA ASP A 92 -4.55 10.49 5.43
C ASP A 92 -5.18 9.45 4.51
N VAL A 93 -4.54 9.20 3.38
CA VAL A 93 -4.94 8.24 2.35
C VAL A 93 -3.76 7.34 2.03
N ALA A 94 -3.98 6.06 1.82
CA ALA A 94 -2.92 5.16 1.39
C ALA A 94 -3.38 4.14 0.36
N VAL A 95 -2.44 3.72 -0.48
CA VAL A 95 -2.53 2.50 -1.27
C VAL A 95 -1.91 1.37 -0.48
N LEU A 96 -2.66 0.31 -0.24
CA LEU A 96 -2.24 -0.85 0.54
C LEU A 96 -2.61 -2.16 -0.16
N CYS A 97 -1.90 -3.22 0.19
CA CYS A 97 -2.36 -4.58 -0.08
C CYS A 97 -3.44 -5.00 0.93
N PRO A 98 -4.30 -5.97 0.61
CA PRO A 98 -5.32 -6.47 1.53
C PRO A 98 -4.75 -7.01 2.85
N ASP A 99 -3.57 -7.67 2.84
CA ASP A 99 -2.90 -8.12 4.07
C ASP A 99 -2.67 -6.97 5.06
N ALA A 100 -2.19 -5.81 4.57
CA ALA A 100 -1.95 -4.65 5.41
C ALA A 100 -3.23 -4.05 6.01
N MET A 101 -4.38 -4.29 5.38
CA MET A 101 -5.68 -3.89 5.93
C MET A 101 -6.06 -4.67 7.18
N GLN A 102 -5.73 -5.97 7.24
CA GLN A 102 -6.01 -6.80 8.42
C GLN A 102 -5.23 -6.28 9.63
N ASP A 103 -3.95 -6.01 9.45
CA ASP A 103 -3.10 -5.47 10.50
C ASP A 103 -3.57 -4.08 10.97
N LEU A 104 -4.01 -3.24 10.01
CA LEU A 104 -4.49 -1.90 10.33
C LEU A 104 -5.75 -1.92 11.19
N ALA A 105 -6.65 -2.88 10.98
CA ALA A 105 -7.85 -3.05 11.80
C ALA A 105 -7.55 -3.28 13.28
N GLU A 106 -6.39 -3.85 13.62
CA GLU A 106 -5.95 -4.06 14.99
C GLU A 106 -5.55 -2.76 15.71
N THR A 107 -5.29 -1.68 14.97
CA THR A 107 -4.89 -0.38 15.57
C THR A 107 -6.02 0.35 16.26
N GLY A 108 -7.28 -0.06 16.03
CA GLY A 108 -8.48 0.57 16.58
C GLY A 108 -8.88 1.89 15.92
N LYS A 109 -8.16 2.34 14.89
CA LYS A 109 -8.58 3.43 14.01
C LYS A 109 -9.55 2.93 12.96
N GLN A 110 -10.43 3.80 12.50
CA GLN A 110 -11.42 3.47 11.47
C GLN A 110 -10.96 4.02 10.13
N TYR A 111 -11.01 3.16 9.13
CA TYR A 111 -10.66 3.45 7.75
C TYR A 111 -11.74 2.92 6.82
N THR A 112 -12.02 3.66 5.79
CA THR A 112 -12.89 3.25 4.70
C THR A 112 -12.08 2.91 3.47
N VAL A 113 -12.39 1.76 2.84
CA VAL A 113 -11.88 1.42 1.51
C VAL A 113 -12.64 2.28 0.49
N LEU A 114 -11.90 3.10 -0.26
CA LEU A 114 -12.46 3.90 -1.35
C LEU A 114 -12.73 3.05 -2.58
N GLY A 115 -11.86 2.05 -2.83
CA GLY A 115 -12.04 1.10 -3.91
C GLY A 115 -10.85 0.15 -4.07
N GLU A 116 -11.04 -0.85 -4.91
CA GLU A 116 -10.04 -1.85 -5.29
C GLU A 116 -9.39 -1.39 -6.60
N LEU A 117 -8.10 -0.99 -6.52
CA LEU A 117 -7.44 -0.31 -7.61
C LEU A 117 -6.74 -1.25 -8.59
N VAL A 118 -6.17 -2.37 -8.10
CA VAL A 118 -5.45 -3.34 -8.92
C VAL A 118 -5.87 -4.75 -8.57
N TYR A 119 -6.11 -5.54 -9.61
CA TYR A 119 -6.33 -6.98 -9.53
C TYR A 119 -5.22 -7.72 -10.27
N ASP A 120 -4.87 -8.90 -9.80
CA ASP A 120 -3.86 -9.79 -10.39
C ASP A 120 -2.50 -9.11 -10.57
N GLY A 121 -2.18 -8.12 -9.72
CA GLY A 121 -0.92 -7.38 -9.75
C GLY A 121 0.29 -8.21 -9.33
N ASN A 122 0.09 -9.35 -8.66
CA ASN A 122 1.14 -10.27 -8.26
C ASN A 122 1.45 -11.26 -9.40
N VAL A 123 2.73 -11.37 -9.75
CA VAL A 123 3.20 -12.23 -10.85
C VAL A 123 4.34 -13.13 -10.42
N LEU A 124 4.41 -14.33 -11.00
CA LEU A 124 5.50 -15.25 -10.78
C LEU A 124 6.62 -15.00 -11.80
N VAL A 125 7.81 -14.80 -11.30
CA VAL A 125 9.03 -14.57 -12.08
C VAL A 125 9.98 -15.76 -11.95
N THR A 126 10.51 -16.25 -13.06
CA THR A 126 11.47 -17.35 -13.11
C THR A 126 12.70 -16.95 -13.91
N ARG A 127 13.84 -17.61 -13.68
CA ARG A 127 14.97 -17.49 -14.60
C ARG A 127 14.70 -18.31 -15.87
N PRO A 128 15.37 -18.00 -16.98
CA PRO A 128 15.30 -18.84 -18.19
C PRO A 128 15.76 -20.29 -17.98
N ASP A 129 16.62 -20.53 -16.99
CA ASP A 129 17.17 -21.83 -16.61
C ASP A 129 16.52 -22.43 -15.35
N SER A 130 15.41 -21.86 -14.87
CA SER A 130 14.64 -22.44 -13.77
C SER A 130 14.09 -23.83 -14.16
N PRO A 131 13.99 -24.76 -13.20
CA PRO A 131 13.44 -26.09 -13.49
C PRO A 131 11.94 -26.00 -13.83
N ASP A 132 11.44 -26.93 -14.66
CA ASP A 132 10.02 -27.04 -14.97
C ASP A 132 9.15 -27.29 -13.74
N THR A 133 9.71 -28.02 -12.75
CA THR A 133 9.07 -28.26 -11.46
C THR A 133 9.78 -27.41 -10.42
N LEU A 134 9.08 -26.40 -9.90
CA LEU A 134 9.61 -25.50 -8.89
C LEU A 134 9.64 -26.21 -7.53
N ALA A 135 10.76 -26.18 -6.84
CA ALA A 135 10.95 -26.72 -5.50
C ALA A 135 10.93 -25.64 -4.42
N VAL A 136 11.44 -24.45 -4.73
CA VAL A 136 11.53 -23.35 -3.79
C VAL A 136 11.01 -22.07 -4.45
N ILE A 137 10.05 -21.39 -3.80
CA ILE A 137 9.50 -20.13 -4.29
C ILE A 137 9.64 -19.08 -3.20
N GLY A 138 10.28 -17.95 -3.54
CA GLY A 138 10.34 -16.76 -2.69
C GLY A 138 9.08 -15.91 -2.84
N TYR A 139 8.57 -15.39 -1.74
CA TYR A 139 7.45 -14.44 -1.75
C TYR A 139 7.69 -13.30 -0.74
N MET A 140 6.91 -12.23 -0.84
CA MET A 140 7.11 -11.06 0.02
C MET A 140 6.71 -11.35 1.45
N ASN A 141 7.61 -11.11 2.40
CA ASN A 141 7.32 -11.26 3.83
C ASN A 141 6.16 -10.36 4.26
N GLY A 142 5.23 -10.91 5.05
CA GLY A 142 4.01 -10.21 5.46
C GLY A 142 2.91 -10.17 4.40
N ARG A 143 3.01 -11.02 3.34
CA ARG A 143 2.01 -11.17 2.29
C ARG A 143 1.41 -12.57 2.36
N ASP A 144 0.50 -12.77 3.31
CA ASP A 144 -0.15 -14.06 3.53
C ASP A 144 -1.00 -14.47 2.32
N GLU A 145 -1.64 -13.53 1.63
CA GLU A 145 -2.38 -13.81 0.39
C GLU A 145 -1.46 -14.36 -0.71
N GLN A 146 -0.22 -13.84 -0.85
CA GLN A 146 0.75 -14.42 -1.79
C GLN A 146 1.11 -15.86 -1.42
N ARG A 147 1.32 -16.14 -0.14
CA ARG A 147 1.58 -17.50 0.34
C ARG A 147 0.41 -18.42 0.01
N ASP A 148 -0.79 -18.03 0.36
CA ASP A 148 -1.99 -18.83 0.20
C ASP A 148 -2.27 -19.13 -1.28
N LEU A 149 -2.09 -18.15 -2.16
CA LEU A 149 -2.18 -18.33 -3.61
C LEU A 149 -1.10 -19.33 -4.12
N LEU A 150 0.14 -19.20 -3.64
CA LEU A 150 1.20 -20.14 -4.03
C LEU A 150 0.93 -21.56 -3.52
N GLU A 151 0.39 -21.72 -2.32
CA GLU A 151 -0.04 -23.03 -1.78
C GLU A 151 -1.19 -23.61 -2.60
N GLU A 152 -2.15 -22.80 -3.04
CA GLU A 152 -3.26 -23.23 -3.90
C GLU A 152 -2.75 -23.73 -5.26
N VAL A 153 -1.85 -22.98 -5.90
CA VAL A 153 -1.38 -23.27 -7.27
C VAL A 153 -0.37 -24.42 -7.31
N TYR A 154 0.56 -24.47 -6.35
CA TYR A 154 1.70 -25.41 -6.37
C TYR A 154 1.59 -26.54 -5.33
N GLY A 155 0.66 -26.42 -4.37
CA GLY A 155 0.46 -27.42 -3.32
C GLY A 155 1.55 -27.37 -2.23
N GLN A 156 1.40 -28.23 -1.23
CA GLN A 156 2.29 -28.29 -0.07
C GLN A 156 3.67 -28.92 -0.34
N GLY A 157 3.97 -29.27 -1.58
CA GLY A 157 5.26 -29.87 -1.95
C GLY A 157 6.36 -28.88 -2.27
N VAL A 158 6.03 -27.59 -2.33
CA VAL A 158 6.96 -26.50 -2.63
C VAL A 158 7.35 -25.80 -1.33
N ASP A 159 8.65 -25.53 -1.17
CA ASP A 159 9.17 -24.74 -0.05
C ASP A 159 8.93 -23.23 -0.32
N LEU A 160 8.04 -22.60 0.44
CA LEU A 160 7.69 -21.19 0.31
C LEU A 160 8.51 -20.37 1.30
N GLN A 161 9.37 -19.48 0.79
CA GLN A 161 10.31 -18.69 1.59
C GLN A 161 9.92 -17.22 1.63
N PRO A 162 9.46 -16.68 2.80
CA PRO A 162 9.20 -15.27 2.97
C PRO A 162 10.50 -14.46 2.96
N MET A 163 10.56 -13.40 2.15
CA MET A 163 11.72 -12.53 2.00
C MET A 163 11.29 -11.07 1.90
N PHE A 164 12.19 -10.16 2.22
CA PHE A 164 11.96 -8.74 1.87
C PHE A 164 11.89 -8.59 0.35
N ALA A 165 11.01 -7.71 -0.15
CA ALA A 165 10.82 -7.48 -1.59
C ALA A 165 12.15 -7.21 -2.31
N SER A 166 13.03 -6.40 -1.71
CA SER A 166 14.36 -6.10 -2.25
C SER A 166 15.33 -7.28 -2.31
N ALA A 167 15.11 -8.33 -1.51
CA ALA A 167 15.95 -9.53 -1.50
C ALA A 167 15.52 -10.59 -2.53
N LEU A 168 14.26 -10.56 -2.97
CA LEU A 168 13.70 -11.56 -3.88
C LEU A 168 14.45 -11.64 -5.23
N PRO A 169 14.71 -10.53 -5.94
CA PRO A 169 15.46 -10.58 -7.19
C PRO A 169 16.86 -11.17 -7.01
N TYR A 170 17.54 -10.80 -5.94
CA TYR A 170 18.87 -11.33 -5.62
C TYR A 170 18.84 -12.84 -5.32
N ALA A 171 17.84 -13.31 -4.57
CA ALA A 171 17.67 -14.74 -4.28
C ALA A 171 17.42 -15.55 -5.55
N LEU A 172 16.62 -15.00 -6.49
CA LEU A 172 16.36 -15.61 -7.78
C LEU A 172 17.64 -15.69 -8.63
N GLU A 173 18.39 -14.58 -8.75
CA GLU A 173 19.61 -14.50 -9.52
C GLU A 173 20.68 -15.48 -9.01
N ASN A 174 20.86 -15.57 -7.69
CA ASN A 174 21.81 -16.47 -7.05
C ASN A 174 21.32 -17.92 -6.93
N LYS A 175 20.18 -18.26 -7.52
CA LYS A 175 19.62 -19.63 -7.51
C LYS A 175 19.30 -20.15 -6.10
N ALA A 176 19.09 -19.26 -5.14
CA ALA A 176 18.61 -19.62 -3.81
C ALA A 176 17.13 -20.06 -3.83
N VAL A 177 16.38 -19.54 -4.80
CA VAL A 177 15.00 -19.95 -5.11
C VAL A 177 14.85 -20.21 -6.61
N ASP A 178 13.86 -21.01 -6.99
CA ASP A 178 13.58 -21.34 -8.39
C ASP A 178 12.70 -20.27 -9.07
N ALA A 179 11.83 -19.64 -8.29
CA ALA A 179 10.93 -18.59 -8.71
C ALA A 179 10.72 -17.58 -7.57
N ILE A 180 10.20 -16.41 -7.91
CA ILE A 180 9.78 -15.40 -6.93
C ILE A 180 8.42 -14.83 -7.31
N MET A 181 7.65 -14.41 -6.31
CA MET A 181 6.42 -13.65 -6.50
C MET A 181 6.66 -12.18 -6.21
N LEU A 182 6.34 -11.33 -7.16
CA LEU A 182 6.52 -9.88 -7.10
C LEU A 182 5.30 -9.15 -7.66
N ASP A 183 5.19 -7.85 -7.35
CA ASP A 183 4.34 -6.95 -8.12
C ASP A 183 4.82 -6.86 -9.58
N ALA A 184 3.87 -6.74 -10.52
CA ALA A 184 4.14 -6.70 -11.95
C ALA A 184 5.11 -5.56 -12.35
N SER A 185 5.03 -4.40 -11.71
CA SER A 185 5.93 -3.27 -11.99
C SER A 185 7.37 -3.55 -11.56
N LEU A 186 7.56 -4.29 -10.47
CA LEU A 186 8.88 -4.72 -10.02
C LEU A 186 9.42 -5.85 -10.90
N ALA A 187 8.55 -6.79 -11.29
CA ALA A 187 8.92 -7.89 -12.19
C ALA A 187 9.38 -7.40 -13.56
N LEU A 188 8.72 -6.36 -14.07
CA LEU A 188 9.08 -5.72 -15.34
C LEU A 188 10.52 -5.20 -15.38
N LYS A 189 11.06 -4.74 -14.22
CA LYS A 189 12.45 -4.28 -14.09
C LYS A 189 13.49 -5.41 -14.24
N LEU A 190 13.07 -6.67 -14.07
CA LEU A 190 14.01 -7.80 -14.02
C LEU A 190 14.29 -8.40 -15.40
N ASN A 191 13.43 -8.15 -16.38
CA ASN A 191 13.53 -8.73 -17.73
C ASN A 191 13.69 -10.28 -17.70
N TYR A 192 12.93 -10.94 -16.83
CA TYR A 192 12.87 -12.38 -16.69
C TYR A 192 11.53 -12.95 -17.15
N PRO A 193 11.46 -14.24 -17.53
CA PRO A 193 10.19 -14.90 -17.81
C PRO A 193 9.20 -14.72 -16.67
N THR A 194 8.04 -14.17 -17.00
CA THR A 194 7.01 -13.79 -16.02
C THR A 194 5.66 -14.32 -16.46
N LYS A 195 4.83 -14.74 -15.50
CA LYS A 195 3.45 -15.15 -15.75
C LYS A 195 2.53 -14.78 -14.59
N SER A 196 1.28 -14.50 -14.88
CA SER A 196 0.22 -14.45 -13.88
C SER A 196 -0.15 -15.87 -13.42
N ILE A 197 -0.51 -15.99 -12.14
CA ILE A 197 -0.99 -17.24 -11.54
C ILE A 197 -2.31 -17.06 -10.80
N SER A 198 -2.80 -15.84 -10.63
CA SER A 198 -4.10 -15.50 -10.07
C SER A 198 -5.12 -15.12 -11.14
N SER A 199 -6.38 -15.06 -10.77
CA SER A 199 -7.47 -14.62 -11.62
C SER A 199 -8.56 -13.91 -10.79
N GLY A 200 -8.59 -12.58 -10.88
CA GLY A 200 -9.56 -11.73 -10.19
C GLY A 200 -9.23 -11.49 -8.70
N GLU A 201 -7.97 -11.68 -8.30
CA GLU A 201 -7.51 -11.42 -6.94
C GLU A 201 -7.18 -9.94 -6.75
N VAL A 202 -7.76 -9.30 -5.72
CA VAL A 202 -7.46 -7.91 -5.37
C VAL A 202 -6.04 -7.85 -4.79
N THR A 203 -5.19 -7.05 -5.38
CA THR A 203 -3.79 -6.90 -4.92
C THR A 203 -3.49 -5.53 -4.35
N SER A 204 -4.31 -4.52 -4.66
CA SER A 204 -4.17 -3.18 -4.08
C SER A 204 -5.51 -2.48 -3.91
N VAL A 205 -5.70 -1.86 -2.75
CA VAL A 205 -6.85 -1.05 -2.37
C VAL A 205 -6.41 0.37 -2.01
N VAL A 206 -7.30 1.33 -2.18
CA VAL A 206 -7.11 2.69 -1.67
C VAL A 206 -7.99 2.88 -0.44
N ILE A 207 -7.39 3.35 0.64
CA ILE A 207 -8.09 3.60 1.90
C ILE A 207 -7.92 5.03 2.38
N VAL A 208 -8.87 5.50 3.18
CA VAL A 208 -8.87 6.83 3.80
C VAL A 208 -9.29 6.74 5.27
N GLN A 209 -8.79 7.63 6.11
CA GLN A 209 -9.29 7.79 7.47
C GLN A 209 -10.75 8.27 7.45
N ASP A 210 -11.63 7.68 8.28
CA ASP A 210 -13.07 7.94 8.25
C ASP A 210 -13.46 9.40 8.51
N ASP A 211 -12.67 10.12 9.29
CA ASP A 211 -12.88 11.53 9.59
C ASP A 211 -12.65 12.47 8.37
N LEU A 212 -12.02 11.95 7.33
CA LEU A 212 -11.74 12.67 6.08
C LEU A 212 -12.72 12.34 4.95
N LEU A 213 -13.69 11.44 5.15
CA LEU A 213 -14.66 11.04 4.11
C LEU A 213 -15.46 12.20 3.51
N SER A 214 -15.59 13.32 4.24
CA SER A 214 -16.24 14.52 3.75
C SER A 214 -15.29 15.58 3.19
N ASP A 215 -14.01 15.30 3.09
CA ASP A 215 -13.02 16.22 2.54
C ASP A 215 -13.20 16.31 1.00
N PRO A 216 -13.46 17.51 0.44
CA PRO A 216 -13.71 17.66 -0.99
C PRO A 216 -12.51 17.26 -1.87
N ARG A 217 -11.30 17.23 -1.30
CA ARG A 217 -10.10 16.79 -2.02
C ARG A 217 -10.12 15.28 -2.32
N LEU A 218 -10.87 14.47 -1.55
CA LEU A 218 -11.07 13.06 -1.86
C LEU A 218 -11.86 12.85 -3.15
N GLU A 219 -12.89 13.66 -3.39
CA GLU A 219 -13.64 13.59 -4.65
C GLU A 219 -12.74 13.86 -5.85
N GLU A 220 -11.83 14.84 -5.72
CA GLU A 220 -10.85 15.18 -6.75
C GLU A 220 -9.84 14.03 -6.96
N LEU A 221 -9.33 13.44 -5.89
CA LEU A 221 -8.41 12.31 -5.94
C LEU A 221 -9.06 11.10 -6.61
N VAL A 222 -10.27 10.73 -6.18
CA VAL A 222 -11.06 9.62 -6.75
C VAL A 222 -11.33 9.87 -8.24
N ALA A 223 -11.74 11.08 -8.60
CA ALA A 223 -11.99 11.43 -9.99
C ALA A 223 -10.72 11.33 -10.85
N ALA A 224 -9.58 11.79 -10.34
CA ALA A 224 -8.29 11.70 -11.04
C ALA A 224 -7.83 10.25 -11.21
N CYS A 225 -7.94 9.42 -10.18
CA CYS A 225 -7.62 7.99 -10.26
C CYS A 225 -8.51 7.28 -11.27
N ASN A 226 -9.83 7.50 -11.23
CA ASN A 226 -10.78 6.87 -12.15
C ASN A 226 -10.53 7.31 -13.60
N GLU A 227 -10.20 8.58 -13.83
CA GLU A 227 -9.82 9.07 -15.16
C GLU A 227 -8.53 8.40 -15.65
N THR A 228 -7.52 8.28 -14.78
CA THR A 228 -6.28 7.58 -15.12
C THR A 228 -6.56 6.12 -15.49
N VAL A 229 -7.32 5.39 -14.66
CA VAL A 229 -7.70 3.99 -14.95
C VAL A 229 -8.43 3.89 -16.30
N ARG A 230 -9.36 4.82 -16.59
CA ARG A 230 -10.05 4.86 -17.88
C ARG A 230 -9.08 5.05 -19.05
N GLN A 231 -8.06 5.91 -18.91
CA GLN A 231 -7.04 6.12 -19.92
C GLN A 231 -6.17 4.88 -20.13
N LEU A 232 -5.86 4.13 -19.06
CA LEU A 232 -5.05 2.91 -19.12
C LEU A 232 -5.76 1.73 -19.82
N SER A 233 -7.03 1.86 -20.15
CA SER A 233 -7.70 0.91 -21.07
C SER A 233 -7.16 1.01 -22.50
N ASP A 234 -6.48 2.11 -22.86
CA ASP A 234 -5.70 2.24 -24.09
C ASP A 234 -4.29 1.68 -23.84
N GLU A 235 -3.95 0.58 -24.53
CA GLU A 235 -2.65 -0.10 -24.40
C GLU A 235 -1.47 0.87 -24.64
N ALA A 236 -1.59 1.80 -25.58
CA ALA A 236 -0.51 2.75 -25.87
C ALA A 236 -0.24 3.68 -24.69
N VAL A 237 -1.30 4.21 -24.06
CA VAL A 237 -1.18 5.07 -22.87
C VAL A 237 -0.56 4.30 -21.70
N LEU A 238 -0.96 3.05 -21.51
CA LEU A 238 -0.41 2.18 -20.48
C LEU A 238 1.08 1.91 -20.70
N ILE A 239 1.47 1.56 -21.92
CA ILE A 239 2.88 1.29 -22.26
C ILE A 239 3.72 2.55 -22.09
N ASP A 240 3.24 3.72 -22.51
CA ASP A 240 3.95 4.98 -22.33
C ASP A 240 4.15 5.29 -20.82
N MET A 241 3.14 5.09 -19.99
CA MET A 241 3.24 5.25 -18.52
C MET A 241 4.29 4.31 -17.91
N LEU A 242 4.29 3.04 -18.31
CA LEU A 242 5.26 2.07 -17.84
C LEU A 242 6.68 2.37 -18.31
N CYS A 243 6.85 2.83 -19.55
CA CYS A 243 8.14 3.28 -20.08
C CYS A 243 8.67 4.49 -19.32
N GLU A 244 7.81 5.46 -18.99
CA GLU A 244 8.19 6.60 -18.16
C GLU A 244 8.66 6.14 -16.77
N TYR A 245 7.92 5.24 -16.13
CA TYR A 245 8.28 4.68 -14.83
C TYR A 245 9.61 3.92 -14.84
N LEU A 246 9.89 3.17 -15.90
CA LEU A 246 11.13 2.41 -16.07
C LEU A 246 12.29 3.24 -16.59
N GLU A 247 12.06 4.50 -16.96
CA GLU A 247 13.04 5.35 -17.64
C GLU A 247 13.63 4.67 -18.89
N THR A 248 12.77 4.03 -19.71
CA THR A 248 13.17 3.28 -20.91
C THR A 248 12.41 3.72 -22.15
N ASP A 249 13.07 3.66 -23.32
CA ASP A 249 12.45 3.86 -24.63
C ASP A 249 12.02 2.52 -25.30
N ASN A 250 12.21 1.39 -24.62
CA ASN A 250 11.95 0.06 -25.20
C ASN A 250 10.47 -0.35 -25.05
N GLN A 251 9.59 0.40 -25.71
CA GLN A 251 8.13 0.14 -25.70
C GLN A 251 7.77 -1.31 -26.07
N LYS A 252 8.57 -1.93 -26.99
CA LYS A 252 8.29 -3.31 -27.39
C LYS A 252 8.46 -4.30 -26.24
N GLU A 253 9.52 -4.18 -25.46
CA GLU A 253 9.77 -5.05 -24.31
C GLU A 253 8.69 -4.90 -23.24
N VAL A 254 8.31 -3.65 -22.94
CA VAL A 254 7.24 -3.34 -22.00
C VAL A 254 5.90 -3.90 -22.48
N ALA A 255 5.57 -3.75 -23.76
CA ALA A 255 4.35 -4.30 -24.35
C ALA A 255 4.33 -5.83 -24.36
N ASP A 256 5.46 -6.47 -24.71
CA ASP A 256 5.58 -7.93 -24.70
C ASP A 256 5.41 -8.50 -23.28
N PHE A 257 6.00 -7.83 -22.27
CA PHE A 257 5.80 -8.18 -20.86
C PHE A 257 4.32 -8.03 -20.46
N TRP A 258 3.71 -6.87 -20.75
CA TRP A 258 2.33 -6.60 -20.33
C TRP A 258 1.33 -7.61 -20.92
N LYS A 259 1.57 -8.09 -22.13
CA LYS A 259 0.78 -9.15 -22.76
C LYS A 259 0.95 -10.53 -22.10
N SER A 260 2.01 -10.73 -21.33
CA SER A 260 2.26 -11.99 -20.63
C SER A 260 1.57 -12.07 -19.27
N VAL A 261 1.03 -10.97 -18.77
CA VAL A 261 0.37 -10.86 -17.46
C VAL A 261 -1.10 -10.47 -17.61
N THR A 262 -1.90 -10.73 -16.55
CA THR A 262 -3.37 -10.51 -16.56
C THR A 262 -3.79 -9.38 -15.62
N VAL A 263 -2.90 -8.42 -15.33
CA VAL A 263 -3.17 -7.29 -14.43
C VAL A 263 -4.39 -6.50 -14.92
N GLN A 264 -5.30 -6.20 -14.01
CA GLN A 264 -6.51 -5.43 -14.29
C GLN A 264 -6.61 -4.24 -13.33
N PHE A 265 -7.28 -3.20 -13.79
CA PHE A 265 -7.48 -1.98 -13.02
C PHE A 265 -8.94 -1.81 -12.65
N GLY A 266 -9.19 -1.51 -11.36
CA GLY A 266 -10.49 -1.17 -10.84
C GLY A 266 -10.69 0.34 -10.71
N SER A 267 -11.89 0.73 -10.32
CA SER A 267 -12.24 2.14 -10.04
C SER A 267 -12.44 2.36 -8.55
N LEU A 268 -12.17 3.58 -8.07
CA LEU A 268 -12.41 4.03 -6.70
C LEU A 268 -13.85 4.52 -6.51
#